data_d9550d22bfc2731e5502fa68dc4f2cef
#
_entry.id   d9550d22bfc2731e5502fa68dc4f2cef
#
_cell.length_a   1.000
_cell.length_b   1.000
_cell.length_c   1.000
_cell.angle_alpha   90.00
_cell.angle_beta   90.00
_cell.angle_gamma   90.00
#
_symmetry.space_group_name_H-M   'P 1'
#
loop_
_entity.id
_entity.type
_entity.pdbx_description
1 polymer ?
#
loop_
_entity_poly.entity_id
_entity_poly.type
_entity_poly.pdbx_seq_one_letter_code
_entity_poly.pdbx_strand_id
1 'polypeptide(L)'
;DKVYAIIDDSLTGTIEAKKYYAMKDVFPNLQFHVINPSELTQEELRRQLTEMPQDVVLIYYCMNEDAEGRQYTNKEAVNFISHYTKIPILYFIENDRISDCVFGGYSFSIRQSAAEVTKTVVKVVRGDRKMQYVSFKDDKLYVWSVNADMLKKFNISRKYFPDDTVYVNDVPSFWEKNSEIITPIILIVVVLCAISAWLSLDNVKRRKMMKEMEEMKDHLENASQHDFLTGLPNRSKFMADLQNIIAQKQPCTVIMLDLDNFKGINDTMGHA
;
A
#
# COMPACT_ATOMS: atom_id res chain seq x y z
N ASP A 1 -10.95 -27.10 -19.47
CA ASP A 1 -9.88 -26.82 -18.53
C ASP A 1 -8.97 -28.05 -18.41
N LYS A 2 -7.65 -27.85 -18.28
CA LYS A 2 -6.66 -28.91 -18.24
C LYS A 2 -5.96 -28.95 -16.89
N VAL A 3 -5.73 -30.14 -16.37
CA VAL A 3 -4.97 -30.38 -15.14
C VAL A 3 -3.76 -31.26 -15.50
N TYR A 4 -2.59 -30.80 -15.11
CA TYR A 4 -1.34 -31.54 -15.31
C TYR A 4 -0.85 -32.06 -13.96
N ALA A 5 -0.30 -33.25 -13.96
CA ALA A 5 0.36 -33.81 -12.79
C ALA A 5 1.78 -34.28 -13.15
N ILE A 6 2.73 -34.02 -12.28
CA ILE A 6 4.09 -34.59 -12.38
C ILE A 6 4.13 -35.83 -11.51
N ILE A 7 4.27 -36.98 -12.14
CA ILE A 7 4.21 -38.29 -11.51
C ILE A 7 5.21 -39.21 -12.23
N ASP A 8 6.16 -39.75 -11.50
CA ASP A 8 7.17 -40.72 -12.00
C ASP A 8 6.69 -42.18 -11.91
N ASP A 9 7.52 -43.11 -12.40
CA ASP A 9 7.24 -44.57 -12.38
C ASP A 9 7.58 -45.26 -11.06
N SER A 10 7.92 -44.51 -10.02
CA SER A 10 8.16 -45.09 -8.70
C SER A 10 6.90 -45.77 -8.16
N LEU A 11 7.07 -46.62 -7.14
CA LEU A 11 5.94 -47.29 -6.47
C LEU A 11 4.92 -46.25 -5.97
N THR A 12 5.39 -45.14 -5.39
CA THR A 12 4.55 -44.02 -4.95
C THR A 12 3.84 -43.39 -6.15
N GLY A 13 4.56 -43.08 -7.22
CA GLY A 13 4.00 -42.49 -8.43
C GLY A 13 2.91 -43.37 -9.05
N THR A 14 3.13 -44.64 -9.15
CA THR A 14 2.13 -45.60 -9.67
C THR A 14 0.83 -45.59 -8.85
N ILE A 15 0.92 -45.50 -7.52
CA ILE A 15 -0.23 -45.43 -6.62
C ILE A 15 -0.97 -44.09 -6.80
N GLU A 16 -0.23 -43.00 -6.84
CA GLU A 16 -0.81 -41.64 -6.98
C GLU A 16 -1.40 -41.41 -8.37
N ALA A 17 -0.81 -41.95 -9.43
CA ALA A 17 -1.36 -41.92 -10.78
C ALA A 17 -2.76 -42.56 -10.87
N LYS A 18 -2.97 -43.69 -10.20
CA LYS A 18 -4.31 -44.31 -10.13
C LYS A 18 -5.33 -43.41 -9.47
N LYS A 19 -4.98 -42.79 -8.37
CA LYS A 19 -5.87 -41.84 -7.66
C LYS A 19 -6.14 -40.60 -8.53
N TYR A 20 -5.11 -40.06 -9.17
CA TYR A 20 -5.20 -38.92 -10.06
C TYR A 20 -6.15 -39.18 -11.23
N TYR A 21 -6.00 -40.30 -11.90
CA TYR A 21 -6.90 -40.63 -13.00
C TYR A 21 -8.34 -40.97 -12.55
N ALA A 22 -8.54 -41.47 -11.32
CA ALA A 22 -9.87 -41.72 -10.78
C ALA A 22 -10.66 -40.39 -10.57
N MET A 23 -9.98 -39.25 -10.51
CA MET A 23 -10.66 -37.95 -10.46
C MET A 23 -11.44 -37.61 -11.72
N LYS A 24 -11.18 -38.27 -12.86
CA LYS A 24 -11.98 -38.09 -14.08
C LYS A 24 -13.45 -38.40 -13.88
N ASP A 25 -13.75 -39.37 -13.01
CA ASP A 25 -15.13 -39.77 -12.72
C ASP A 25 -15.87 -38.68 -11.88
N VAL A 26 -15.13 -37.94 -11.08
CA VAL A 26 -15.64 -36.85 -10.24
C VAL A 26 -15.71 -35.52 -11.02
N PHE A 27 -14.75 -35.29 -11.91
CA PHE A 27 -14.61 -34.05 -12.70
C PHE A 27 -14.57 -34.35 -14.20
N PRO A 28 -15.66 -34.80 -14.82
CA PRO A 28 -15.69 -35.24 -16.21
C PRO A 28 -15.38 -34.14 -17.23
N ASN A 29 -15.54 -32.88 -16.84
CA ASN A 29 -15.29 -31.71 -17.70
C ASN A 29 -13.81 -31.31 -17.73
N LEU A 30 -12.95 -31.92 -16.89
CA LEU A 30 -11.52 -31.64 -16.84
C LEU A 30 -10.72 -32.67 -17.66
N GLN A 31 -9.69 -32.19 -18.33
CA GLN A 31 -8.72 -33.05 -19.04
C GLN A 31 -7.51 -33.27 -18.14
N PHE A 32 -7.23 -34.54 -17.84
CA PHE A 32 -6.15 -34.94 -16.95
C PHE A 32 -4.95 -35.43 -17.76
N HIS A 33 -3.80 -34.80 -17.58
CA HIS A 33 -2.55 -35.09 -18.25
C HIS A 33 -1.47 -35.43 -17.21
N VAL A 34 -0.64 -36.43 -17.47
CA VAL A 34 0.53 -36.73 -16.66
C VAL A 34 1.79 -36.39 -17.45
N ILE A 35 2.69 -35.67 -16.81
CA ILE A 35 4.08 -35.53 -17.23
C ILE A 35 4.86 -36.55 -16.40
N ASN A 36 5.42 -37.57 -17.08
CA ASN A 36 6.19 -38.62 -16.44
C ASN A 36 7.69 -38.32 -16.57
N PRO A 37 8.37 -37.89 -15.49
CA PRO A 37 9.79 -37.58 -15.56
C PRO A 37 10.65 -38.78 -15.93
N SER A 38 10.24 -40.03 -15.55
CA SER A 38 11.00 -41.23 -15.84
C SER A 38 11.11 -41.56 -17.34
N GLU A 39 10.23 -40.96 -18.17
CA GLU A 39 10.24 -41.12 -19.62
C GLU A 39 10.93 -39.97 -20.37
N LEU A 40 11.32 -38.92 -19.64
CA LEU A 40 11.82 -37.65 -20.20
C LEU A 40 13.24 -37.36 -19.73
N THR A 41 14.07 -36.92 -20.68
CA THR A 41 15.36 -36.31 -20.33
C THR A 41 15.13 -34.97 -19.63
N GLN A 42 16.12 -34.50 -18.89
CA GLN A 42 16.01 -33.18 -18.22
C GLN A 42 15.68 -32.07 -19.21
N GLU A 43 16.23 -32.11 -20.42
CA GLU A 43 15.98 -31.10 -21.47
C GLU A 43 14.56 -31.17 -22.03
N GLU A 44 14.01 -32.36 -22.21
CA GLU A 44 12.63 -32.57 -22.66
C GLU A 44 11.65 -32.10 -21.58
N LEU A 45 11.91 -32.46 -20.32
CA LEU A 45 11.11 -31.97 -19.19
C LEU A 45 11.13 -30.44 -19.09
N ARG A 46 12.33 -29.83 -19.21
CA ARG A 46 12.48 -28.37 -19.25
C ARG A 46 11.63 -27.75 -20.34
N ARG A 47 11.67 -28.29 -21.56
CA ARG A 47 10.89 -27.80 -22.70
C ARG A 47 9.39 -27.89 -22.42
N GLN A 48 8.90 -29.05 -21.95
CA GLN A 48 7.48 -29.23 -21.64
C GLN A 48 7.00 -28.25 -20.57
N LEU A 49 7.78 -28.01 -19.50
CA LEU A 49 7.45 -27.07 -18.45
C LEU A 49 7.44 -25.63 -18.94
N THR A 50 8.35 -25.25 -19.85
CA THR A 50 8.45 -23.89 -20.40
C THR A 50 7.32 -23.58 -21.38
N GLU A 51 6.93 -24.58 -22.18
CA GLU A 51 5.87 -24.46 -23.19
C GLU A 51 4.46 -24.68 -22.62
N MET A 52 4.34 -24.97 -21.31
CA MET A 52 3.06 -25.24 -20.67
C MET A 52 2.13 -24.01 -20.74
N PRO A 53 0.85 -24.19 -21.11
CA PRO A 53 -0.14 -23.13 -21.09
C PRO A 53 -0.28 -22.50 -19.71
N GLN A 54 -0.62 -21.20 -19.64
CA GLN A 54 -0.72 -20.50 -18.35
C GLN A 54 -2.10 -20.67 -17.67
N ASP A 55 -3.08 -21.14 -18.39
CA ASP A 55 -4.46 -21.37 -17.95
C ASP A 55 -4.73 -22.81 -17.47
N VAL A 56 -3.69 -23.47 -16.97
CA VAL A 56 -3.76 -24.84 -16.47
C VAL A 56 -3.36 -24.93 -15.00
N VAL A 57 -3.72 -26.03 -14.37
CA VAL A 57 -3.31 -26.38 -13.01
C VAL A 57 -2.18 -27.40 -13.07
N LEU A 58 -1.11 -27.19 -12.31
CA LEU A 58 -0.01 -28.13 -12.17
C LEU A 58 0.04 -28.70 -10.76
N ILE A 59 -0.05 -30.02 -10.63
CA ILE A 59 0.03 -30.76 -9.37
C ILE A 59 1.37 -31.51 -9.36
N TYR A 60 2.13 -31.34 -8.29
CA TYR A 60 3.34 -32.13 -8.08
C TYR A 60 3.06 -33.26 -7.09
N TYR A 61 3.29 -34.49 -7.52
CA TYR A 61 3.24 -35.68 -6.68
C TYR A 61 4.63 -36.19 -6.34
N CYS A 62 5.40 -36.59 -7.36
CA CYS A 62 6.75 -37.12 -7.19
C CYS A 62 7.56 -36.98 -8.48
N MET A 63 8.88 -36.84 -8.29
CA MET A 63 9.91 -36.89 -9.31
C MET A 63 11.20 -37.36 -8.62
N ASN A 64 11.50 -38.65 -8.70
CA ASN A 64 12.68 -39.24 -8.06
C ASN A 64 13.84 -39.42 -9.04
N GLU A 65 13.52 -39.77 -10.31
CA GLU A 65 14.50 -40.07 -11.34
C GLU A 65 13.98 -39.65 -12.71
N ASP A 66 14.87 -39.18 -13.60
CA ASP A 66 14.57 -38.89 -14.99
C ASP A 66 15.01 -40.03 -15.93
N ALA A 67 14.73 -39.93 -17.23
CA ALA A 67 15.09 -40.95 -18.23
C ALA A 67 16.61 -41.16 -18.38
N GLU A 68 17.42 -40.24 -17.89
CA GLU A 68 18.91 -40.33 -17.91
C GLU A 68 19.45 -40.98 -16.62
N GLY A 69 18.57 -41.38 -15.68
CA GLY A 69 18.96 -41.99 -14.40
C GLY A 69 19.42 -40.97 -13.36
N ARG A 70 19.15 -39.68 -13.57
CA ARG A 70 19.48 -38.67 -12.58
C ARG A 70 18.47 -38.71 -11.45
N GLN A 71 18.99 -38.81 -10.23
CA GLN A 71 18.17 -38.82 -9.01
C GLN A 71 17.89 -37.42 -8.51
N TYR A 72 16.67 -37.20 -8.00
CA TYR A 72 16.20 -35.93 -7.45
C TYR A 72 15.67 -36.10 -6.04
N THR A 73 16.08 -35.23 -5.13
CA THR A 73 15.34 -35.02 -3.90
C THR A 73 14.06 -34.21 -4.21
N ASN A 74 13.04 -34.32 -3.36
CA ASN A 74 11.83 -33.53 -3.54
C ASN A 74 12.11 -31.99 -3.68
N LYS A 75 13.11 -31.51 -2.95
CA LYS A 75 13.51 -30.09 -3.03
C LYS A 75 14.13 -29.76 -4.39
N GLU A 76 15.02 -30.60 -4.90
CA GLU A 76 15.64 -30.38 -6.21
C GLU A 76 14.62 -30.48 -7.33
N ALA A 77 13.71 -31.44 -7.28
CA ALA A 77 12.62 -31.60 -8.23
C ALA A 77 11.72 -30.37 -8.28
N VAL A 78 11.22 -29.94 -7.13
CA VAL A 78 10.34 -28.77 -7.06
C VAL A 78 11.05 -27.48 -7.48
N ASN A 79 12.32 -27.30 -7.10
CA ASN A 79 13.11 -26.16 -7.56
C ASN A 79 13.30 -26.16 -9.07
N PHE A 80 13.60 -27.33 -9.66
CA PHE A 80 13.72 -27.48 -11.10
C PHE A 80 12.40 -27.12 -11.79
N ILE A 81 11.28 -27.71 -11.37
CA ILE A 81 9.96 -27.43 -11.93
C ILE A 81 9.60 -25.95 -11.81
N SER A 82 9.78 -25.37 -10.63
CA SER A 82 9.43 -23.96 -10.36
C SER A 82 10.27 -22.94 -11.15
N HIS A 83 11.48 -23.34 -11.55
CA HIS A 83 12.36 -22.51 -12.36
C HIS A 83 11.87 -22.36 -13.80
N TYR A 84 11.27 -23.43 -14.35
CA TYR A 84 10.86 -23.48 -15.75
C TYR A 84 9.37 -23.28 -15.98
N THR A 85 8.54 -23.41 -14.95
CA THR A 85 7.10 -23.16 -15.08
C THR A 85 6.70 -21.76 -14.63
N LYS A 86 5.66 -21.19 -15.31
CA LYS A 86 5.07 -19.89 -14.96
C LYS A 86 3.74 -20.03 -14.23
N ILE A 87 3.32 -21.23 -13.91
CA ILE A 87 2.05 -21.53 -13.24
C ILE A 87 2.27 -21.96 -11.79
N PRO A 88 1.25 -21.79 -10.91
CA PRO A 88 1.38 -22.23 -9.52
C PRO A 88 1.45 -23.76 -9.44
N ILE A 89 2.37 -24.25 -8.62
CA ILE A 89 2.55 -25.68 -8.35
C ILE A 89 1.75 -26.04 -7.11
N LEU A 90 0.72 -26.86 -7.25
CA LEU A 90 -0.03 -27.40 -6.12
C LEU A 90 0.71 -28.59 -5.53
N TYR A 91 0.77 -28.66 -4.19
CA TYR A 91 1.43 -29.72 -3.46
C TYR A 91 0.64 -30.08 -2.20
N PHE A 92 0.41 -31.37 -1.96
CA PHE A 92 -0.50 -31.87 -0.93
C PHE A 92 0.18 -32.36 0.35
N ILE A 93 1.48 -32.13 0.51
CA ILE A 93 2.20 -32.49 1.74
C ILE A 93 2.73 -31.22 2.36
N GLU A 94 2.34 -30.95 3.61
CA GLU A 94 2.90 -29.86 4.39
C GLU A 94 4.40 -30.13 4.61
N ASN A 95 5.24 -29.30 3.99
CA ASN A 95 6.69 -29.40 4.16
C ASN A 95 7.31 -28.01 4.20
N ASP A 96 7.74 -27.59 5.39
CA ASP A 96 8.37 -26.29 5.64
C ASP A 96 9.60 -26.00 4.75
N ARG A 97 10.22 -27.04 4.18
CA ARG A 97 11.44 -26.91 3.36
C ARG A 97 11.17 -26.74 1.86
N ILE A 98 9.98 -27.08 1.40
CA ILE A 98 9.60 -26.97 -0.03
C ILE A 98 8.74 -25.72 -0.25
N SER A 99 8.32 -25.05 0.81
CA SER A 99 7.37 -23.95 0.79
C SER A 99 7.75 -22.77 -0.08
N ASP A 100 9.05 -22.55 -0.34
CA ASP A 100 9.52 -21.36 -1.07
C ASP A 100 9.11 -21.34 -2.55
N CYS A 101 8.84 -22.50 -3.14
CA CYS A 101 8.58 -22.64 -4.57
C CYS A 101 7.18 -23.14 -4.92
N VAL A 102 6.43 -23.68 -3.96
CA VAL A 102 5.10 -24.23 -4.18
C VAL A 102 4.01 -23.29 -3.71
N PHE A 103 2.88 -23.36 -4.37
CA PHE A 103 1.69 -22.61 -3.99
C PHE A 103 1.06 -23.15 -2.70
N GLY A 104 1.08 -24.45 -2.52
CA GLY A 104 0.43 -25.18 -1.44
C GLY A 104 -0.87 -25.84 -1.87
N GLY A 105 -1.75 -26.10 -0.92
CA GLY A 105 -3.03 -26.76 -1.14
C GLY A 105 -3.68 -27.23 0.15
N TYR A 106 -4.73 -28.06 0.04
CA TYR A 106 -5.32 -28.77 1.16
C TYR A 106 -4.49 -29.99 1.47
N SER A 107 -3.63 -29.91 2.50
CA SER A 107 -2.56 -30.87 2.74
C SER A 107 -2.66 -31.53 4.11
N PHE A 108 -2.12 -32.75 4.21
CA PHE A 108 -1.96 -33.45 5.48
C PHE A 108 -0.91 -32.70 6.35
N SER A 109 -1.34 -32.31 7.55
CA SER A 109 -0.46 -31.61 8.49
C SER A 109 0.28 -32.58 9.40
N ILE A 110 1.59 -32.68 9.20
CA ILE A 110 2.47 -33.47 10.06
C ILE A 110 2.43 -32.95 11.50
N ARG A 111 2.37 -31.62 11.67
CA ARG A 111 2.31 -30.95 12.99
C ARG A 111 1.05 -31.34 13.75
N GLN A 112 -0.12 -31.27 13.10
CA GLN A 112 -1.40 -31.63 13.75
C GLN A 112 -1.46 -33.13 14.03
N SER A 113 -1.00 -33.96 13.10
CA SER A 113 -0.89 -35.39 13.29
C SER A 113 -0.03 -35.74 14.50
N ALA A 114 1.18 -35.17 14.61
CA ALA A 114 2.05 -35.36 15.76
C ALA A 114 1.39 -34.92 17.08
N ALA A 115 0.66 -33.78 17.09
CA ALA A 115 -0.06 -33.32 18.26
C ALA A 115 -1.18 -34.30 18.69
N GLU A 116 -1.96 -34.81 17.75
CA GLU A 116 -3.04 -35.78 18.06
C GLU A 116 -2.49 -37.12 18.53
N VAL A 117 -1.43 -37.62 17.91
CA VAL A 117 -0.70 -38.83 18.36
C VAL A 117 -0.20 -38.61 19.79
N THR A 118 0.46 -37.51 20.06
CA THR A 118 0.98 -37.19 21.42
C THR A 118 -0.13 -37.15 22.45
N LYS A 119 -1.25 -36.46 22.17
CA LYS A 119 -2.41 -36.45 23.07
C LYS A 119 -2.94 -37.86 23.35
N THR A 120 -2.99 -38.71 22.34
CA THR A 120 -3.44 -40.10 22.47
C THR A 120 -2.48 -40.92 23.34
N VAL A 121 -1.17 -40.81 23.08
CA VAL A 121 -0.14 -41.49 23.89
C VAL A 121 -0.23 -41.06 25.36
N VAL A 122 -0.36 -39.75 25.63
CA VAL A 122 -0.48 -39.27 27.02
C VAL A 122 -1.72 -39.84 27.71
N LYS A 123 -2.86 -39.95 27.05
CA LYS A 123 -4.08 -40.59 27.62
C LYS A 123 -3.87 -42.09 27.91
N VAL A 124 -3.18 -42.80 27.02
CA VAL A 124 -2.86 -44.20 27.23
C VAL A 124 -1.91 -44.38 28.43
N VAL A 125 -0.85 -43.58 28.51
CA VAL A 125 0.14 -43.65 29.59
C VAL A 125 -0.49 -43.33 30.95
N ARG A 126 -1.47 -42.39 30.99
CA ARG A 126 -2.22 -42.04 32.21
C ARG A 126 -3.26 -43.08 32.59
N GLY A 127 -3.52 -44.09 31.79
CA GLY A 127 -4.55 -45.10 32.03
C GLY A 127 -5.99 -44.64 31.68
N ASP A 128 -6.14 -43.46 31.12
CA ASP A 128 -7.42 -42.88 30.74
C ASP A 128 -8.05 -43.53 29.51
N ARG A 129 -7.25 -44.27 28.74
CA ARG A 129 -7.66 -44.95 27.51
C ARG A 129 -6.88 -46.25 27.32
N LYS A 130 -7.60 -47.33 27.02
CA LYS A 130 -6.94 -48.58 26.55
C LYS A 130 -6.43 -48.38 25.13
N MET A 131 -5.28 -49.01 24.83
CA MET A 131 -4.72 -48.99 23.48
C MET A 131 -5.69 -49.71 22.52
N GLN A 132 -6.45 -48.98 21.78
CA GLN A 132 -7.33 -49.47 20.72
C GLN A 132 -6.88 -48.87 19.40
N TYR A 133 -7.19 -49.54 18.31
CA TYR A 133 -6.97 -49.01 16.96
C TYR A 133 -7.58 -47.60 16.86
N VAL A 134 -6.75 -46.58 16.73
CA VAL A 134 -7.17 -45.21 16.48
C VAL A 134 -7.23 -45.06 14.97
N SER A 135 -8.42 -45.06 14.40
CA SER A 135 -8.62 -44.68 13.00
C SER A 135 -8.47 -43.16 12.86
N PHE A 136 -7.42 -42.72 12.22
CA PHE A 136 -7.25 -41.30 11.87
C PHE A 136 -8.08 -40.96 10.62
N LYS A 137 -9.38 -41.04 10.73
CA LYS A 137 -10.32 -40.50 9.72
C LYS A 137 -10.77 -39.10 10.09
N ASP A 138 -9.89 -38.31 10.65
CA ASP A 138 -10.27 -37.00 11.16
C ASP A 138 -9.83 -35.92 10.17
N ASP A 139 -10.80 -35.18 9.61
CA ASP A 139 -10.56 -34.02 8.73
C ASP A 139 -9.67 -32.97 9.38
N LYS A 140 -9.53 -33.02 10.72
CA LYS A 140 -8.63 -32.17 11.51
C LYS A 140 -7.15 -32.38 11.24
N LEU A 141 -6.77 -33.46 10.55
CA LEU A 141 -5.39 -33.72 10.17
C LEU A 141 -4.98 -33.02 8.86
N TYR A 142 -5.97 -32.45 8.16
CA TYR A 142 -5.75 -31.73 6.91
C TYR A 142 -6.00 -30.24 7.12
N VAL A 143 -5.14 -29.45 6.54
CA VAL A 143 -5.22 -27.97 6.60
C VAL A 143 -5.00 -27.37 5.22
N TRP A 144 -5.62 -26.23 4.98
CA TRP A 144 -5.20 -25.36 3.90
C TRP A 144 -3.85 -24.73 4.30
N SER A 145 -2.80 -25.03 3.56
CA SER A 145 -1.48 -24.43 3.72
C SER A 145 -1.08 -23.78 2.42
N VAL A 146 -0.94 -22.45 2.43
CA VAL A 146 -0.74 -21.65 1.21
C VAL A 146 0.45 -20.72 1.40
N ASN A 147 1.30 -20.65 0.39
CA ASN A 147 2.44 -19.75 0.39
C ASN A 147 2.01 -18.32 0.03
N ALA A 148 2.14 -17.39 0.98
CA ALA A 148 1.73 -16.00 0.80
C ALA A 148 2.50 -15.27 -0.30
N ASP A 149 3.77 -15.61 -0.53
CA ASP A 149 4.55 -15.01 -1.62
C ASP A 149 4.07 -15.49 -2.99
N MET A 150 3.62 -16.75 -3.09
CA MET A 150 3.02 -17.29 -4.31
C MET A 150 1.65 -16.66 -4.58
N LEU A 151 0.84 -16.37 -3.54
CA LEU A 151 -0.40 -15.60 -3.70
C LEU A 151 -0.12 -14.24 -4.34
N LYS A 152 0.90 -13.51 -3.85
CA LYS A 152 1.31 -12.22 -4.42
C LYS A 152 1.82 -12.38 -5.85
N LYS A 153 2.69 -13.37 -6.10
CA LYS A 153 3.27 -13.64 -7.43
C LYS A 153 2.22 -13.92 -8.50
N PHE A 154 1.18 -14.69 -8.14
CA PHE A 154 0.11 -15.08 -9.06
C PHE A 154 -1.14 -14.20 -8.94
N ASN A 155 -1.10 -13.13 -8.14
CA ASN A 155 -2.21 -12.21 -7.92
C ASN A 155 -3.51 -12.90 -7.47
N ILE A 156 -3.40 -13.88 -6.58
CA ILE A 156 -4.53 -14.65 -6.04
C ILE A 156 -4.92 -14.06 -4.68
N SER A 157 -6.22 -13.73 -4.53
CA SER A 157 -6.73 -13.13 -3.29
C SER A 157 -6.92 -14.17 -2.20
N ARG A 158 -6.55 -13.82 -0.96
CA ARG A 158 -6.79 -14.63 0.25
C ARG A 158 -8.27 -14.97 0.48
N LYS A 159 -9.19 -14.15 -0.03
CA LYS A 159 -10.65 -14.35 0.10
C LYS A 159 -11.18 -15.67 -0.50
N TYR A 160 -10.37 -16.34 -1.33
CA TYR A 160 -10.74 -17.62 -1.92
C TYR A 160 -10.43 -18.82 -1.02
N PHE A 161 -9.77 -18.59 0.12
CA PHE A 161 -9.39 -19.63 1.07
C PHE A 161 -10.19 -19.51 2.36
N PRO A 162 -10.40 -20.63 3.09
CA PRO A 162 -11.03 -20.62 4.40
C PRO A 162 -10.26 -19.76 5.42
N ASP A 163 -10.96 -19.28 6.45
CA ASP A 163 -10.38 -18.41 7.48
C ASP A 163 -9.30 -19.11 8.33
N ASP A 164 -9.35 -20.43 8.43
CA ASP A 164 -8.38 -21.27 9.15
C ASP A 164 -7.16 -21.67 8.31
N THR A 165 -6.99 -21.07 7.13
CA THR A 165 -5.86 -21.32 6.25
C THR A 165 -4.54 -20.90 6.90
N VAL A 166 -3.56 -21.78 6.90
CA VAL A 166 -2.19 -21.50 7.34
C VAL A 166 -1.42 -20.84 6.21
N TYR A 167 -1.01 -19.60 6.40
CA TYR A 167 -0.16 -18.89 5.43
C TYR A 167 1.30 -19.07 5.78
N VAL A 168 2.06 -19.72 4.88
CA VAL A 168 3.52 -19.88 4.99
C VAL A 168 4.19 -18.71 4.28
N ASN A 169 5.40 -18.32 4.74
CA ASN A 169 6.13 -17.16 4.20
C ASN A 169 5.32 -15.84 4.25
N ASP A 170 4.40 -15.74 5.19
CA ASP A 170 3.60 -14.53 5.39
C ASP A 170 4.40 -13.48 6.17
N VAL A 171 5.37 -12.88 5.49
CA VAL A 171 6.12 -11.76 6.07
C VAL A 171 5.28 -10.50 5.91
N PRO A 172 4.84 -9.86 7.00
CA PRO A 172 4.11 -8.61 6.92
C PRO A 172 4.94 -7.57 6.18
N SER A 173 4.31 -6.83 5.30
CA SER A 173 4.99 -5.75 4.58
C SER A 173 5.53 -4.71 5.57
N PHE A 174 6.51 -3.90 5.15
CA PHE A 174 7.03 -2.81 5.98
C PHE A 174 5.90 -1.90 6.49
N TRP A 175 4.89 -1.66 5.66
CA TRP A 175 3.73 -0.83 5.98
C TRP A 175 2.83 -1.50 7.02
N GLU A 176 2.52 -2.78 6.88
CA GLU A 176 1.72 -3.54 7.84
C GLU A 176 2.42 -3.63 9.20
N LYS A 177 3.72 -3.93 9.20
CA LYS A 177 4.53 -4.06 10.42
C LYS A 177 4.64 -2.75 11.19
N ASN A 178 4.66 -1.61 10.50
CA ASN A 178 4.89 -0.30 11.11
C ASN A 178 3.66 0.62 11.03
N SER A 179 2.50 0.10 10.67
CA SER A 179 1.26 0.89 10.49
C SER A 179 0.88 1.70 11.72
N GLU A 180 1.07 1.15 12.92
CA GLU A 180 0.78 1.82 14.18
C GLU A 180 1.64 3.08 14.41
N ILE A 181 2.86 3.12 13.84
CA ILE A 181 3.78 4.27 13.94
C ILE A 181 3.60 5.20 12.74
N ILE A 182 3.46 4.65 11.54
CA ILE A 182 3.40 5.42 10.29
C ILE A 182 2.11 6.23 10.20
N THR A 183 0.98 5.64 10.57
CA THR A 183 -0.34 6.31 10.49
C THR A 183 -0.40 7.61 11.29
N PRO A 184 -0.01 7.65 12.58
CA PRO A 184 0.01 8.91 13.34
C PRO A 184 1.03 9.93 12.79
N ILE A 185 2.18 9.47 12.29
CA ILE A 185 3.18 10.37 11.67
C ILE A 185 2.60 11.06 10.43
N ILE A 186 1.94 10.32 9.55
CA ILE A 186 1.27 10.89 8.36
C ILE A 186 0.21 11.91 8.80
N LEU A 187 -0.59 11.57 9.82
CA LEU A 187 -1.62 12.48 10.34
C LEU A 187 -1.01 13.79 10.84
N ILE A 188 0.07 13.72 11.62
CA ILE A 188 0.79 14.90 12.13
C ILE A 188 1.30 15.75 10.96
N VAL A 189 1.93 15.15 9.95
CA VAL A 189 2.43 15.88 8.78
C VAL A 189 1.29 16.59 8.04
N VAL A 190 0.15 15.94 7.84
CA VAL A 190 -1.02 16.54 7.20
C VAL A 190 -1.52 17.74 8.00
N VAL A 191 -1.63 17.62 9.33
CA VAL A 191 -2.05 18.73 10.21
C VAL A 191 -1.06 19.90 10.13
N LEU A 192 0.26 19.63 10.19
CA LEU A 192 1.28 20.67 10.07
C LEU A 192 1.23 21.39 8.70
N CYS A 193 1.02 20.66 7.62
CA CYS A 193 0.83 21.24 6.30
C CYS A 193 -0.42 22.15 6.24
N ALA A 194 -1.54 21.71 6.82
CA ALA A 194 -2.76 22.51 6.89
C ALA A 194 -2.57 23.79 7.70
N ILE A 195 -1.91 23.73 8.85
CA ILE A 195 -1.58 24.92 9.67
C ILE A 195 -0.66 25.86 8.90
N SER A 196 0.38 25.36 8.24
CA SER A 196 1.30 26.15 7.43
C SER A 196 0.59 26.87 6.28
N ALA A 197 -0.29 26.18 5.58
CA ALA A 197 -1.12 26.77 4.53
C ALA A 197 -2.04 27.88 5.07
N TRP A 198 -2.71 27.62 6.20
CA TRP A 198 -3.57 28.59 6.85
C TRP A 198 -2.80 29.85 7.28
N LEU A 199 -1.64 29.69 7.93
CA LEU A 199 -0.77 30.80 8.32
C LEU A 199 -0.29 31.62 7.12
N SER A 200 0.03 30.97 6.01
CA SER A 200 0.44 31.64 4.78
C SER A 200 -0.69 32.51 4.20
N LEU A 201 -1.92 31.99 4.17
CA LEU A 201 -3.10 32.72 3.71
C LEU A 201 -3.42 33.88 4.64
N ASP A 202 -3.34 33.70 5.96
CA ASP A 202 -3.57 34.80 6.94
C ASP A 202 -2.52 35.92 6.78
N ASN A 203 -1.25 35.56 6.60
CA ASN A 203 -0.18 36.54 6.34
C ASN A 203 -0.42 37.36 5.07
N VAL A 204 -0.88 36.73 3.99
CA VAL A 204 -1.24 37.48 2.76
C VAL A 204 -2.38 38.43 3.02
N LYS A 205 -3.43 37.99 3.72
CA LYS A 205 -4.57 38.85 4.10
C LYS A 205 -4.16 40.01 4.99
N ARG A 206 -3.32 39.77 6.00
CA ARG A 206 -2.78 40.81 6.88
C ARG A 206 -1.98 41.87 6.11
N ARG A 207 -1.11 41.46 5.20
CA ARG A 207 -0.34 42.38 4.36
C ARG A 207 -1.23 43.26 3.50
N LYS A 208 -2.32 42.71 2.95
CA LYS A 208 -3.28 43.48 2.17
C LYS A 208 -4.00 44.52 3.04
N MET A 209 -4.50 44.11 4.21
CA MET A 209 -5.16 45.05 5.15
C MET A 209 -4.21 46.14 5.65
N MET A 210 -2.94 45.85 5.90
CA MET A 210 -1.95 46.86 6.29
C MET A 210 -1.76 47.91 5.20
N LYS A 211 -1.66 47.49 3.92
CA LYS A 211 -1.57 48.45 2.79
C LYS A 211 -2.80 49.33 2.68
N GLU A 212 -3.99 48.77 2.75
CA GLU A 212 -5.25 49.52 2.70
C GLU A 212 -5.36 50.52 3.86
N MET A 213 -4.90 50.14 5.06
CA MET A 213 -4.86 51.02 6.22
C MET A 213 -3.84 52.15 6.04
N GLU A 214 -2.68 51.89 5.46
CA GLU A 214 -1.65 52.89 5.18
C GLU A 214 -2.15 53.93 4.13
N GLU A 215 -2.74 53.45 3.03
CA GLU A 215 -3.37 54.32 2.01
C GLU A 215 -4.50 55.19 2.60
N MET A 216 -5.34 54.59 3.45
CA MET A 216 -6.41 55.35 4.13
C MET A 216 -5.84 56.39 5.11
N LYS A 217 -4.79 56.08 5.84
CA LYS A 217 -4.10 57.03 6.71
C LYS A 217 -3.57 58.23 5.91
N ASP A 218 -2.89 57.96 4.79
CA ASP A 218 -2.35 59.00 3.92
C ASP A 218 -3.46 59.89 3.32
N HIS A 219 -4.59 59.30 2.93
CA HIS A 219 -5.75 60.04 2.48
C HIS A 219 -6.35 60.92 3.57
N LEU A 220 -6.48 60.41 4.80
CA LEU A 220 -6.97 61.19 5.94
C LEU A 220 -6.02 62.36 6.30
N GLU A 221 -4.72 62.07 6.26
CA GLU A 221 -3.69 63.09 6.53
C GLU A 221 -3.72 64.23 5.50
N ASN A 222 -3.80 63.86 4.21
CA ASN A 222 -3.95 64.84 3.11
C ASN A 222 -5.24 65.62 3.24
N ALA A 223 -6.38 65.00 3.50
CA ALA A 223 -7.67 65.72 3.69
C ALA A 223 -7.66 66.66 4.90
N SER A 224 -6.91 66.26 5.96
CA SER A 224 -6.75 67.12 7.16
C SER A 224 -5.82 68.32 6.95
N GLN A 225 -4.90 68.26 6.00
CA GLN A 225 -3.82 69.26 5.81
C GLN A 225 -4.00 70.15 4.57
N HIS A 226 -4.95 69.84 3.68
CA HIS A 226 -5.18 70.59 2.45
C HIS A 226 -6.62 71.06 2.36
N ASP A 227 -6.81 72.16 1.68
CA ASP A 227 -8.14 72.73 1.34
C ASP A 227 -8.74 71.86 0.22
N PHE A 228 -9.98 71.42 0.39
CA PHE A 228 -10.61 70.48 -0.53
C PHE A 228 -10.91 71.08 -1.92
N LEU A 229 -11.06 72.40 -2.00
CA LEU A 229 -11.43 73.11 -3.24
C LEU A 229 -10.19 73.42 -4.09
N THR A 230 -9.15 73.95 -3.46
CA THR A 230 -7.94 74.45 -4.13
C THR A 230 -6.77 73.44 -4.15
N GLY A 231 -6.79 72.41 -3.29
CA GLY A 231 -5.68 71.51 -3.09
C GLY A 231 -4.46 72.11 -2.39
N LEU A 232 -4.52 73.40 -2.00
CA LEU A 232 -3.43 74.08 -1.30
C LEU A 232 -3.36 73.68 0.17
N PRO A 233 -2.19 73.79 0.82
CA PRO A 233 -2.07 73.60 2.26
C PRO A 233 -3.07 74.48 3.03
N ASN A 234 -3.84 73.86 3.90
CA ASN A 234 -4.80 74.62 4.73
C ASN A 234 -4.10 75.33 5.90
N ARG A 235 -4.85 76.09 6.68
CA ARG A 235 -4.32 76.80 7.83
C ARG A 235 -3.55 75.88 8.81
N SER A 236 -4.05 74.68 9.02
CA SER A 236 -3.40 73.73 9.96
C SER A 236 -2.01 73.30 9.46
N LYS A 237 -1.89 72.92 8.19
CA LYS A 237 -0.63 72.58 7.54
C LYS A 237 0.35 73.75 7.54
N PHE A 238 -0.13 74.96 7.14
CA PHE A 238 0.71 76.14 7.15
C PHE A 238 1.27 76.47 8.53
N MET A 239 0.47 76.37 9.59
CA MET A 239 0.92 76.61 10.96
C MET A 239 1.95 75.56 11.42
N ALA A 240 1.74 74.31 11.07
CA ALA A 240 2.70 73.24 11.40
C ALA A 240 4.05 73.39 10.68
N ASP A 241 4.02 73.75 9.38
CA ASP A 241 5.22 73.97 8.59
C ASP A 241 5.98 75.21 9.07
N LEU A 242 5.26 76.30 9.42
CA LEU A 242 5.84 77.48 9.99
C LEU A 242 6.51 77.25 11.35
N GLN A 243 5.87 76.42 12.22
CA GLN A 243 6.47 76.03 13.51
C GLN A 243 7.73 75.25 13.29
N ASN A 244 7.78 74.32 12.31
CA ASN A 244 8.97 73.51 11.97
C ASN A 244 10.12 74.45 11.49
N ILE A 245 9.83 75.39 10.60
CA ILE A 245 10.84 76.36 10.12
C ILE A 245 11.43 77.22 11.27
N ILE A 246 10.55 77.68 12.16
CA ILE A 246 10.98 78.43 13.35
C ILE A 246 11.83 77.60 14.26
N ALA A 247 11.41 76.37 14.54
CA ALA A 247 12.17 75.44 15.40
C ALA A 247 13.57 75.14 14.84
N GLN A 248 13.70 75.09 13.52
CA GLN A 248 14.98 74.89 12.82
C GLN A 248 15.82 76.14 12.71
N LYS A 249 15.29 77.29 13.22
CA LYS A 249 15.94 78.60 13.15
C LYS A 249 16.27 79.07 11.72
N GLN A 250 15.47 78.61 10.77
CA GLN A 250 15.63 79.02 9.36
C GLN A 250 14.99 80.39 9.14
N PRO A 251 15.62 81.29 8.36
CA PRO A 251 15.01 82.61 8.03
C PRO A 251 13.82 82.34 7.08
N CYS A 252 12.68 82.91 7.42
CA CYS A 252 11.46 82.84 6.58
C CYS A 252 10.77 84.19 6.55
N THR A 253 10.01 84.46 5.50
CA THR A 253 9.13 85.62 5.35
C THR A 253 7.71 85.10 5.15
N VAL A 254 6.77 85.61 5.94
CA VAL A 254 5.36 85.30 5.79
C VAL A 254 4.68 86.45 5.07
N ILE A 255 3.98 86.15 3.99
CA ILE A 255 3.19 87.13 3.24
C ILE A 255 1.74 86.74 3.42
N MET A 256 0.92 87.67 3.82
CA MET A 256 -0.53 87.55 3.95
C MET A 256 -1.21 88.29 2.82
N LEU A 257 -2.08 87.68 2.08
CA LEU A 257 -2.85 88.26 1.01
C LEU A 257 -4.33 88.07 1.32
N ASP A 258 -5.13 89.12 1.05
CA ASP A 258 -6.56 89.07 1.17
C ASP A 258 -7.20 89.57 -0.09
N LEU A 259 -8.36 89.07 -0.44
CA LEU A 259 -9.10 89.47 -1.63
C LEU A 259 -10.23 90.50 -1.22
N ASP A 260 -10.10 91.70 -1.67
CA ASP A 260 -11.11 92.77 -1.41
C ASP A 260 -12.47 92.40 -2.05
N ASN A 261 -13.53 92.47 -1.24
CA ASN A 261 -14.92 92.23 -1.63
C ASN A 261 -15.20 90.82 -2.21
N PHE A 262 -14.39 89.77 -1.84
CA PHE A 262 -14.54 88.40 -2.32
C PHE A 262 -15.94 87.84 -2.00
N LYS A 263 -16.51 88.14 -0.87
CA LYS A 263 -17.87 87.79 -0.51
C LYS A 263 -18.90 88.30 -1.51
N GLY A 264 -18.81 89.57 -1.93
CA GLY A 264 -19.71 90.18 -2.92
C GLY A 264 -19.62 89.52 -4.31
N ILE A 265 -18.43 89.03 -4.68
CA ILE A 265 -18.21 88.29 -5.91
C ILE A 265 -18.89 86.91 -5.83
N ASN A 266 -18.73 86.19 -4.74
CA ASN A 266 -19.36 84.88 -4.53
C ASN A 266 -20.88 84.93 -4.46
N ASP A 267 -21.43 86.01 -3.82
CA ASP A 267 -22.88 86.22 -3.73
C ASP A 267 -23.51 86.59 -5.09
N THR A 268 -22.73 87.14 -6.02
CA THR A 268 -23.19 87.56 -7.36
C THR A 268 -22.99 86.48 -8.41
N MET A 269 -21.88 85.72 -8.37
CA MET A 269 -21.47 84.72 -9.38
C MET A 269 -21.70 83.28 -8.96
N GLY A 270 -22.06 83.00 -7.71
CA GLY A 270 -22.16 81.67 -7.15
C GLY A 270 -20.80 81.11 -6.69
N HIS A 271 -20.82 80.08 -5.85
CA HIS A 271 -19.62 79.35 -5.50
C HIS A 271 -19.24 78.40 -6.68
N ALA A 272 -18.08 78.55 -7.24
CA ALA A 272 -17.52 77.65 -8.28
C ALA A 272 -17.16 76.27 -7.74
#